data_600630cae906bfbab356efa19c414d0e
#
_entry.id   600630cae906bfbab356efa19c414d0e
#
_cell.length_a   1.000
_cell.length_b   1.000
_cell.length_c   1.000
_cell.angle_alpha   90.00
_cell.angle_beta   90.00
_cell.angle_gamma   90.00
#
_symmetry.space_group_name_H-M   'P 1'
#
loop_
_entity.id
_entity.type
_entity.pdbx_description
1 polymer ?
#
loop_
_entity_poly.entity_id
_entity_poly.type
_entity_poly.pdbx_seq_one_letter_code
_entity_poly.pdbx_strand_id
1 'polypeptide(L)'
;MIDTLKRLIVFEGNEGTGKSTHIKLLSQYLSERNIKHYITREPGGSEYGEVIREMVLDKNSNLDALSDALLLYSSRLYNFNNILIKKILSGEFVITDRFHYSTLVYQGYVQNCKEVIKLHEVLDPYFRKYIAKIFYFRTTVDTSSNRISKR
;
A
#
# COMPACT_ATOMS: atom_id res chain seq x y z
N MET A 1 -10.80 -9.86 23.63
CA MET A 1 -11.34 -8.70 22.91
C MET A 1 -10.72 -8.67 21.53
N ILE A 2 -11.50 -8.73 20.47
CA ILE A 2 -10.99 -8.48 19.10
C ILE A 2 -10.54 -7.03 19.10
N ASP A 3 -9.28 -6.81 18.75
CA ASP A 3 -8.70 -5.48 18.64
C ASP A 3 -9.46 -4.71 17.55
N THR A 4 -10.41 -3.89 17.96
CA THR A 4 -11.36 -3.19 17.07
C THR A 4 -10.67 -2.24 16.09
N LEU A 5 -9.40 -1.93 16.32
CA LEU A 5 -8.59 -1.08 15.46
C LEU A 5 -7.92 -1.85 14.31
N LYS A 6 -7.76 -3.17 14.41
CA LYS A 6 -7.11 -3.98 13.37
C LYS A 6 -8.07 -4.26 12.20
N ARG A 7 -8.18 -3.31 11.29
CA ARG A 7 -9.07 -3.38 10.12
C ARG A 7 -8.37 -3.05 8.79
N LEU A 8 -7.07 -2.79 8.80
CA LEU A 8 -6.29 -2.55 7.58
C LEU A 8 -5.78 -3.88 7.03
N ILE A 9 -6.18 -4.22 5.82
CA ILE A 9 -5.74 -5.41 5.06
C ILE A 9 -4.83 -4.92 3.93
N VAL A 10 -3.60 -5.38 3.94
CA VAL A 10 -2.56 -4.94 3.00
C VAL A 10 -2.25 -6.05 2.00
N PHE A 11 -2.24 -5.71 0.73
CA PHE A 11 -1.82 -6.59 -0.37
C PHE A 11 -0.46 -6.13 -0.90
N GLU A 12 0.57 -6.93 -0.68
CA GLU A 12 1.94 -6.64 -1.12
C GLU A 12 2.40 -7.65 -2.18
N GLY A 13 3.34 -7.27 -2.99
CA GLY A 13 3.96 -8.11 -4.02
C GLY A 13 4.19 -7.35 -5.32
N ASN A 14 4.97 -7.95 -6.22
CA ASN A 14 5.35 -7.36 -7.50
C ASN A 14 4.14 -7.14 -8.42
N GLU A 15 4.35 -6.42 -9.51
CA GLU A 15 3.37 -6.28 -10.56
C GLU A 15 3.08 -7.64 -11.23
N GLY A 16 1.87 -7.84 -11.74
CA GLY A 16 1.47 -9.09 -12.40
C GLY A 16 1.23 -10.29 -11.46
N THR A 17 1.38 -10.14 -10.14
CA THR A 17 1.18 -11.24 -9.16
C THR A 17 -0.28 -11.58 -8.86
N GLY A 18 -1.23 -10.74 -9.30
CA GLY A 18 -2.66 -10.97 -9.11
C GLY A 18 -3.30 -10.23 -7.94
N LYS A 19 -2.61 -9.28 -7.30
CA LYS A 19 -3.16 -8.50 -6.18
C LYS A 19 -4.52 -7.89 -6.49
N SER A 20 -4.63 -7.12 -7.58
CA SER A 20 -5.88 -6.43 -7.95
C SER A 20 -7.06 -7.40 -8.17
N THR A 21 -6.79 -8.59 -8.72
CA THR A 21 -7.80 -9.65 -8.86
C THR A 21 -8.31 -10.11 -7.50
N HIS A 22 -7.41 -10.39 -6.57
CA HIS A 22 -7.78 -10.85 -5.22
C HIS A 22 -8.42 -9.75 -4.38
N ILE A 23 -8.01 -8.49 -4.55
CA ILE A 23 -8.69 -7.34 -3.93
C ILE A 23 -10.15 -7.28 -4.40
N LYS A 24 -10.40 -7.44 -5.69
CA LYS A 24 -11.75 -7.46 -6.26
C LYS A 24 -12.59 -8.62 -5.69
N LEU A 25 -12.02 -9.82 -5.64
CA LEU A 25 -12.69 -11.00 -5.07
C LEU A 25 -13.01 -10.82 -3.57
N LEU A 26 -12.06 -10.29 -2.79
CA LEU A 26 -12.29 -10.00 -1.38
C LEU A 26 -13.38 -8.93 -1.20
N SER A 27 -13.37 -7.89 -2.01
CA SER A 27 -14.40 -6.84 -1.99
C SER A 27 -15.79 -7.41 -2.27
N GLN A 28 -15.91 -8.26 -3.30
CA GLN A 28 -17.16 -8.93 -3.62
C GLN A 28 -17.63 -9.80 -2.44
N TYR A 29 -16.76 -10.63 -1.89
CA TYR A 29 -17.04 -11.50 -0.75
C TYR A 29 -17.55 -10.71 0.48
N LEU A 30 -16.94 -9.56 0.78
CA LEU A 30 -17.36 -8.69 1.88
C LEU A 30 -18.71 -8.03 1.59
N SER A 31 -18.93 -7.57 0.36
CA SER A 31 -20.21 -6.97 -0.08
C SER A 31 -21.37 -7.92 0.04
N GLU A 32 -21.21 -9.17 -0.41
CA GLU A 32 -22.23 -10.24 -0.30
C GLU A 32 -22.64 -10.54 1.15
N ARG A 33 -21.77 -10.17 2.12
CA ARG A 33 -22.00 -10.36 3.55
C ARG A 33 -22.36 -9.06 4.28
N ASN A 34 -22.65 -7.99 3.54
CA ASN A 34 -22.93 -6.67 4.07
C ASN A 34 -21.83 -6.13 5.01
N ILE A 35 -20.56 -6.55 4.81
CA ILE A 35 -19.42 -6.07 5.57
C ILE A 35 -18.89 -4.80 4.90
N LYS A 36 -18.99 -3.67 5.60
CA LYS A 36 -18.51 -2.38 5.11
C LYS A 36 -17.00 -2.40 4.90
N HIS A 37 -16.55 -1.94 3.75
CA HIS A 37 -15.13 -1.87 3.42
C HIS A 37 -14.84 -0.74 2.44
N TYR A 38 -13.60 -0.27 2.46
CA TYR A 38 -13.06 0.78 1.62
C TYR A 38 -11.81 0.25 0.90
N ILE A 39 -11.71 0.47 -0.40
CA ILE A 39 -10.56 0.04 -1.21
C ILE A 39 -9.73 1.26 -1.56
N THR A 40 -8.42 1.13 -1.42
CA THR A 40 -7.44 2.15 -1.81
C THR A 40 -6.20 1.50 -2.42
N ARG A 41 -5.28 2.33 -2.89
CA ARG A 41 -3.97 1.90 -3.41
C ARG A 41 -2.88 2.89 -3.03
N GLU A 42 -1.64 2.43 -3.05
CA GLU A 42 -0.48 3.29 -2.91
C GLU A 42 0.54 3.08 -4.06
N PRO A 43 1.25 4.15 -4.45
CA PRO A 43 1.00 5.53 -4.09
C PRO A 43 -0.34 6.02 -4.62
N GLY A 44 -0.97 7.02 -3.93
CA GLY A 44 -2.26 7.58 -4.31
C GLY A 44 -3.33 7.45 -3.22
N GLY A 45 -4.59 7.28 -3.63
CA GLY A 45 -5.72 7.05 -2.71
C GLY A 45 -6.29 8.31 -2.06
N SER A 46 -5.79 9.48 -2.39
CA SER A 46 -6.32 10.78 -2.00
C SER A 46 -5.92 11.81 -3.06
N GLU A 47 -6.60 12.94 -3.12
CA GLU A 47 -6.27 14.01 -4.06
C GLU A 47 -4.79 14.42 -3.96
N TYR A 48 -4.31 14.68 -2.76
CA TYR A 48 -2.89 14.94 -2.49
C TYR A 48 -1.98 13.76 -2.90
N GLY A 49 -2.41 12.54 -2.61
CA GLY A 49 -1.67 11.33 -2.95
C GLY A 49 -1.56 11.09 -4.45
N GLU A 50 -2.57 11.45 -5.25
CA GLU A 50 -2.49 11.30 -6.71
C GLU A 50 -1.46 12.27 -7.32
N VAL A 51 -1.34 13.50 -6.81
CA VAL A 51 -0.28 14.44 -7.23
C VAL A 51 1.10 13.86 -6.95
N ILE A 52 1.32 13.32 -5.75
CA ILE A 52 2.58 12.65 -5.41
C ILE A 52 2.81 11.42 -6.30
N ARG A 53 1.77 10.66 -6.61
CA ARG A 53 1.86 9.51 -7.50
C ARG A 53 2.39 9.90 -8.88
N GLU A 54 1.87 10.96 -9.46
CA GLU A 54 2.35 11.47 -10.75
C GLU A 54 3.84 11.81 -10.71
N MET A 55 4.29 12.47 -9.64
CA MET A 55 5.70 12.84 -9.47
C MET A 55 6.63 11.63 -9.33
N VAL A 56 6.27 10.65 -8.49
CA VAL A 56 7.14 9.49 -8.21
C VAL A 56 7.12 8.44 -9.31
N LEU A 57 6.08 8.42 -10.16
CA LEU A 57 5.99 7.50 -11.30
C LEU A 57 6.43 8.13 -12.63
N ASP A 58 6.78 9.40 -12.65
CA ASP A 58 7.33 10.04 -13.85
C ASP A 58 8.69 9.42 -14.18
N LYS A 59 8.80 8.89 -15.40
CA LYS A 59 10.05 8.28 -15.91
C LYS A 59 11.22 9.26 -16.04
N ASN A 60 10.90 10.56 -16.09
CA ASN A 60 11.91 11.63 -16.15
C ASN A 60 12.26 12.14 -14.74
N SER A 61 11.66 11.61 -13.71
CA SER A 61 11.97 11.96 -12.33
C SER A 61 13.39 11.54 -12.00
N ASN A 62 14.19 12.50 -11.52
CA ASN A 62 15.56 12.26 -11.04
C ASN A 62 15.60 12.25 -9.49
N LEU A 63 14.53 11.84 -8.85
CA LEU A 63 14.47 11.73 -7.40
C LEU A 63 15.45 10.67 -6.90
N ASP A 64 16.26 11.02 -5.91
CA ASP A 64 17.02 10.04 -5.14
C ASP A 64 16.09 9.20 -4.25
N ALA A 65 16.60 8.07 -3.76
CA ALA A 65 15.82 7.12 -2.97
C ALA A 65 15.18 7.74 -1.71
N LEU A 66 15.88 8.66 -1.05
CA LEU A 66 15.37 9.28 0.16
C LEU A 66 14.28 10.30 -0.15
N SER A 67 14.48 11.14 -1.16
CA SER A 67 13.48 12.11 -1.61
C SER A 67 12.19 11.42 -2.07
N ASP A 68 12.33 10.35 -2.87
CA ASP A 68 11.20 9.53 -3.31
C ASP A 68 10.46 8.91 -2.12
N ALA A 69 11.18 8.30 -1.18
CA ALA A 69 10.58 7.73 0.02
C ALA A 69 9.86 8.77 0.89
N LEU A 70 10.42 9.98 1.04
CA LEU A 70 9.79 11.06 1.82
C LEU A 70 8.47 11.51 1.17
N LEU A 71 8.41 11.62 -0.15
CA LEU A 71 7.18 11.91 -0.88
C LEU A 71 6.14 10.79 -0.67
N LEU A 72 6.55 9.53 -0.81
CA LEU A 72 5.70 8.37 -0.58
C LEU A 72 5.16 8.33 0.85
N TYR A 73 5.99 8.58 1.85
CA TYR A 73 5.54 8.63 3.24
C TYR A 73 4.65 9.84 3.54
N SER A 74 4.92 11.00 2.94
CA SER A 74 4.05 12.18 3.06
C SER A 74 2.65 11.89 2.53
N SER A 75 2.55 11.33 1.31
CA SER A 75 1.29 10.89 0.72
C SER A 75 0.55 9.88 1.61
N ARG A 76 1.27 8.88 2.09
CA ARG A 76 0.73 7.81 2.95
C ARG A 76 0.19 8.35 4.28
N LEU A 77 0.96 9.18 4.97
CA LEU A 77 0.54 9.78 6.23
C LEU A 77 -0.69 10.66 6.04
N TYR A 78 -0.71 11.46 4.97
CA TYR A 78 -1.89 12.28 4.66
C TYR A 78 -3.13 11.42 4.44
N ASN A 79 -3.05 10.41 3.56
CA ASN A 79 -4.14 9.50 3.27
C ASN A 79 -4.58 8.74 4.53
N PHE A 80 -3.62 8.20 5.27
CA PHE A 80 -3.86 7.44 6.49
C PHE A 80 -4.60 8.26 7.54
N ASN A 81 -4.13 9.47 7.86
CA ASN A 81 -4.70 10.31 8.91
C ASN A 81 -6.03 10.95 8.52
N ASN A 82 -6.22 11.30 7.25
CA ASN A 82 -7.40 12.03 6.80
C ASN A 82 -8.53 11.12 6.30
N ILE A 83 -8.21 9.93 5.80
CA ILE A 83 -9.16 9.01 5.19
C ILE A 83 -9.22 7.67 5.92
N LEU A 84 -8.10 6.90 5.95
CA LEU A 84 -8.13 5.50 6.34
C LEU A 84 -8.48 5.32 7.83
N ILE A 85 -7.92 6.15 8.71
CA ILE A 85 -8.21 6.09 10.15
C ILE A 85 -9.70 6.33 10.43
N LYS A 86 -10.33 7.27 9.71
CA LYS A 86 -11.77 7.55 9.87
C LYS A 86 -12.62 6.35 9.46
N LYS A 87 -12.24 5.65 8.39
CA LYS A 87 -12.88 4.42 7.94
C LYS A 87 -12.73 3.30 8.97
N ILE A 88 -11.53 3.10 9.49
CA ILE A 88 -11.25 2.11 10.53
C ILE A 88 -12.07 2.38 11.79
N LEU A 89 -12.12 3.63 12.26
CA LEU A 89 -12.86 4.03 13.45
C LEU A 89 -14.38 3.92 13.27
N SER A 90 -14.89 4.06 12.03
CA SER A 90 -16.31 3.81 11.73
C SER A 90 -16.64 2.31 11.60
N GLY A 91 -15.66 1.42 11.81
CA GLY A 91 -15.85 -0.03 11.77
C GLY A 91 -15.71 -0.65 10.37
N GLU A 92 -15.30 0.13 9.35
CA GLU A 92 -15.05 -0.37 8.00
C GLU A 92 -13.70 -1.09 7.92
N PHE A 93 -13.61 -2.15 7.13
CA PHE A 93 -12.31 -2.68 6.70
C PHE A 93 -11.73 -1.78 5.63
N VAL A 94 -10.41 -1.57 5.69
CA VAL A 94 -9.65 -0.88 4.64
C VAL A 94 -8.79 -1.92 3.92
N ILE A 95 -8.91 -1.99 2.60
CA ILE A 95 -8.12 -2.87 1.75
C ILE A 95 -7.21 -2.00 0.88
N THR A 96 -5.90 -2.19 0.97
CA THR A 96 -4.95 -1.41 0.18
C THR A 96 -4.10 -2.28 -0.73
N ASP A 97 -3.95 -1.86 -2.00
CA ASP A 97 -2.93 -2.39 -2.91
C ASP A 97 -1.63 -1.64 -2.63
N ARG A 98 -0.68 -2.31 -2.01
CA ARG A 98 0.56 -1.81 -1.43
C ARG A 98 0.38 -0.93 -0.19
N PHE A 99 1.45 -0.86 0.60
CA PHE A 99 1.57 0.02 1.74
C PHE A 99 3.06 0.31 2.03
N HIS A 100 3.43 0.66 3.25
CA HIS A 100 4.78 1.11 3.62
C HIS A 100 5.89 0.07 3.41
N TYR A 101 5.58 -1.22 3.33
CA TYR A 101 6.57 -2.27 3.03
C TYR A 101 7.08 -2.18 1.58
N SER A 102 6.26 -1.72 0.62
CA SER A 102 6.72 -1.44 -0.74
C SER A 102 7.83 -0.38 -0.74
N THR A 103 7.70 0.70 0.03
CA THR A 103 8.73 1.74 0.15
C THR A 103 10.02 1.19 0.79
N LEU A 104 9.89 0.39 1.86
CA LEU A 104 11.05 -0.28 2.46
C LEU A 104 11.82 -1.13 1.45
N VAL A 105 11.10 -1.91 0.64
CA VAL A 105 11.74 -2.80 -0.34
C VAL A 105 12.36 -2.00 -1.49
N TYR A 106 11.60 -1.13 -2.15
CA TYR A 106 12.07 -0.45 -3.36
C TYR A 106 13.11 0.62 -3.07
N GLN A 107 12.83 1.56 -2.15
CA GLN A 107 13.74 2.65 -1.85
C GLN A 107 14.80 2.25 -0.81
N GLY A 108 14.42 1.44 0.19
CA GLY A 108 15.35 1.00 1.23
C GLY A 108 16.34 -0.04 0.74
N TYR A 109 15.85 -1.23 0.35
CA TYR A 109 16.74 -2.36 0.03
C TYR A 109 17.22 -2.35 -1.43
N VAL A 110 16.35 -2.15 -2.41
CA VAL A 110 16.74 -2.21 -3.83
C VAL A 110 17.64 -1.04 -4.21
N GLN A 111 17.33 0.17 -3.74
CA GLN A 111 18.16 1.37 -3.95
C GLN A 111 19.23 1.56 -2.87
N ASN A 112 19.32 0.62 -1.91
CA ASN A 112 20.34 0.60 -0.85
C ASN A 112 20.40 1.90 -0.01
N CYS A 113 19.25 2.48 0.33
CA CYS A 113 19.15 3.69 1.14
C CYS A 113 18.89 3.35 2.61
N LYS A 114 19.92 3.41 3.44
CA LYS A 114 19.83 3.09 4.87
C LYS A 114 18.94 4.05 5.66
N GLU A 115 18.84 5.28 5.23
CA GLU A 115 17.99 6.32 5.83
C GLU A 115 16.52 5.93 5.68
N VAL A 116 16.11 5.36 4.55
CA VAL A 116 14.75 4.84 4.33
C VAL A 116 14.46 3.66 5.25
N ILE A 117 15.43 2.77 5.46
CA ILE A 117 15.25 1.63 6.39
C ILE A 117 15.00 2.15 7.81
N LYS A 118 15.78 3.12 8.28
CA LYS A 118 15.59 3.75 9.59
C LYS A 118 14.24 4.49 9.69
N LEU A 119 13.85 5.20 8.64
CA LEU A 119 12.56 5.89 8.58
C LEU A 119 11.40 4.88 8.68
N HIS A 120 11.53 3.73 8.01
CA HIS A 120 10.55 2.66 8.12
C HIS A 120 10.46 2.12 9.55
N GLU A 121 11.57 1.86 10.22
CA GLU A 121 11.61 1.38 11.61
C GLU A 121 10.88 2.34 12.57
N VAL A 122 10.99 3.65 12.35
CA VAL A 122 10.31 4.67 13.15
C VAL A 122 8.81 4.69 12.87
N LEU A 123 8.39 4.54 11.62
CA LEU A 123 6.99 4.69 11.19
C LEU A 123 6.19 3.39 11.23
N ASP A 124 6.82 2.21 11.12
CA ASP A 124 6.13 0.93 11.13
C ASP A 124 5.24 0.73 12.37
N PRO A 125 5.67 1.01 13.60
CA PRO A 125 4.82 0.87 14.77
C PRO A 125 3.56 1.76 14.73
N TYR A 126 3.63 2.91 14.06
CA TYR A 126 2.50 3.81 13.90
C TYR A 126 1.39 3.18 13.06
N PHE A 127 1.74 2.46 12.00
CA PHE A 127 0.79 1.80 11.10
C PHE A 127 0.40 0.40 11.58
N ARG A 128 1.35 -0.36 12.12
CA ARG A 128 1.21 -1.78 12.47
C ARG A 128 0.05 -2.06 13.41
N LYS A 129 -0.25 -1.17 14.33
CA LYS A 129 -1.37 -1.31 15.28
C LYS A 129 -2.74 -1.38 14.60
N TYR A 130 -2.87 -0.93 13.36
CA TYR A 130 -4.12 -0.95 12.59
C TYR A 130 -4.17 -2.09 11.57
N ILE A 131 -3.05 -2.74 11.31
CA ILE A 131 -2.95 -3.81 10.32
C ILE A 131 -3.55 -5.10 10.90
N ALA A 132 -4.64 -5.56 10.25
CA ALA A 132 -5.25 -6.85 10.55
C ALA A 132 -4.50 -8.00 9.88
N LYS A 133 -4.11 -7.83 8.60
CA LYS A 133 -3.46 -8.86 7.80
C LYS A 133 -2.64 -8.23 6.67
N ILE A 134 -1.51 -8.89 6.37
CA ILE A 134 -0.70 -8.62 5.17
C ILE A 134 -0.71 -9.88 4.32
N PHE A 135 -1.09 -9.75 3.05
CA PHE A 135 -1.00 -10.80 2.05
C PHE A 135 0.16 -10.49 1.11
N TYR A 136 1.17 -11.35 1.11
CA TYR A 136 2.29 -11.24 0.19
C TYR A 136 2.11 -12.16 -1.01
N PHE A 137 1.97 -11.56 -2.19
CA PHE A 137 1.76 -12.28 -3.44
C PHE A 137 3.08 -12.54 -4.17
N ARG A 138 3.36 -13.80 -4.43
CA ARG A 138 4.50 -14.25 -5.24
C ARG A 138 4.02 -14.98 -6.48
N THR A 139 4.77 -14.84 -7.56
CA THR A 139 4.67 -15.67 -8.76
C THR A 139 6.05 -15.77 -9.41
N THR A 140 6.21 -16.65 -10.38
CA THR A 140 7.44 -16.72 -11.16
C THR A 140 7.59 -15.46 -12.02
N VAL A 141 8.83 -15.10 -12.36
CA VAL A 141 9.12 -13.95 -13.22
C VAL A 141 8.41 -14.10 -14.57
N ASP A 142 8.44 -15.29 -15.17
CA ASP A 142 7.80 -15.57 -16.45
C ASP A 142 6.28 -15.36 -16.41
N THR A 143 5.64 -15.82 -15.34
CA THR A 143 4.19 -15.62 -15.15
C THR A 143 3.83 -14.14 -14.99
N SER A 144 4.60 -13.38 -14.22
CA SER A 144 4.35 -11.95 -14.05
C SER A 144 4.60 -11.16 -15.33
N SER A 145 5.71 -11.42 -16.02
CA SER A 145 6.04 -10.77 -17.29
C SER A 145 5.00 -11.04 -18.37
N ASN A 146 4.55 -12.28 -18.51
CA ASN A 146 3.48 -12.66 -19.45
C ASN A 146 2.13 -11.98 -19.14
N ARG A 147 1.84 -11.71 -17.88
CA ARG A 147 0.61 -10.99 -17.48
C ARG A 147 0.72 -9.49 -17.72
N ILE A 148 1.90 -8.91 -17.53
CA ILE A 148 2.16 -7.47 -17.77
C ILE A 148 2.12 -7.18 -19.27
N SER A 149 2.73 -8.02 -20.11
CA SER A 149 2.77 -7.84 -21.57
C SER A 149 1.40 -7.97 -22.26
N LYS A 150 0.40 -8.55 -21.58
CA LYS A 150 -0.97 -8.71 -22.11
C LYS A 150 -1.94 -7.61 -21.68
N ARG A 151 -1.44 -6.58 -20.98
CA ARG A 151 -2.22 -5.41 -20.54
C ARG A 151 -1.99 -4.21 -21.45
#